data_220c2a3ca79a20d738ff9bf0ea5f4620
#
_entry.id   220c2a3ca79a20d738ff9bf0ea5f4620
#
_cell.length_a   1.000
_cell.length_b   1.000
_cell.length_c   1.000
_cell.angle_alpha   90.00
_cell.angle_beta   90.00
_cell.angle_gamma   90.00
#
_symmetry.space_group_name_H-M   'P 1'
#
loop_
_entity.id
_entity.type
_entity.pdbx_description
1 polymer ?
#
loop_
_entity_poly.entity_id
_entity_poly.type
_entity_poly.pdbx_seq_one_letter_code
_entity_poly.pdbx_strand_id
1 'polypeptide(L)'
;MAATATVTVLALASALTACGQEGDGAGAAGSGSGAKASGGRPTVCLVMKSLGNEYFQAMQKGAEDHVARRGDLVLKASGIQNETDIDGQVAAVNSCITAQAQAIVVAPADSRALVAPLGRAVKAGIKVVNIDVKLDDGALKTAGLDIPFVGPDNTEGARLSGEALGKSLGPGAKVVILEGNPGAANAQQRKAGFEAAARTAGLTVVDSKTAHWETDEAYTVVGNWLTTHPEIQGVLASNDSMALGAVKAVQAKQGKQGKVKIASFDNIEAIRPYVKDGSVVATVDQYGAQQAADGIDEAMKAVKGEKPQSWVKTKITLVTAADLG
;
A
#
# COMPACT_ATOMS: atom_id res chain seq x y z
N MET A 1 -45.59 -29.88 -40.63
CA MET A 1 -46.81 -29.33 -39.99
C MET A 1 -46.44 -27.98 -39.39
N ALA A 2 -46.89 -26.92 -40.03
CA ALA A 2 -46.65 -25.52 -39.66
C ALA A 2 -47.74 -25.05 -38.73
N ALA A 3 -47.42 -24.33 -37.67
CA ALA A 3 -48.40 -23.59 -36.89
C ALA A 3 -47.88 -22.15 -36.71
N THR A 4 -48.54 -21.26 -37.42
CA THR A 4 -48.37 -19.80 -37.40
C THR A 4 -49.21 -19.26 -36.22
N ALA A 5 -48.66 -18.41 -35.39
CA ALA A 5 -49.37 -17.66 -34.37
C ALA A 5 -49.22 -16.17 -34.62
N THR A 6 -50.33 -15.50 -34.82
CA THR A 6 -50.52 -14.11 -35.16
C THR A 6 -50.45 -13.21 -33.93
N VAL A 7 -49.67 -12.13 -33.98
CA VAL A 7 -49.57 -11.10 -32.93
C VAL A 7 -50.52 -9.93 -33.30
N THR A 8 -51.43 -9.61 -32.38
CA THR A 8 -52.34 -8.46 -32.49
C THR A 8 -51.73 -7.25 -31.77
N VAL A 9 -51.55 -6.16 -32.52
CA VAL A 9 -51.11 -4.86 -32.01
C VAL A 9 -52.35 -4.07 -31.58
N LEU A 10 -52.34 -3.59 -30.34
CA LEU A 10 -53.36 -2.63 -29.86
C LEU A 10 -52.68 -1.29 -29.61
N ALA A 11 -53.03 -0.31 -30.44
CA ALA A 11 -52.63 1.08 -30.29
C ALA A 11 -53.71 1.82 -29.48
N LEU A 12 -53.34 2.50 -28.41
CA LEU A 12 -54.19 3.52 -27.77
C LEU A 12 -53.53 4.89 -27.87
N ALA A 13 -54.18 5.77 -28.58
CA ALA A 13 -53.91 7.19 -28.64
C ALA A 13 -54.85 7.95 -27.67
N SER A 14 -54.36 8.90 -26.92
CA SER A 14 -55.14 9.92 -26.21
C SER A 14 -54.29 11.16 -26.01
N ALA A 15 -54.39 12.13 -26.80
CA ALA A 15 -55.13 13.39 -26.77
C ALA A 15 -54.49 14.47 -25.86
N LEU A 16 -53.99 15.51 -26.56
CA LEU A 16 -53.55 16.81 -26.05
C LEU A 16 -54.69 17.62 -25.46
N THR A 17 -54.43 18.35 -24.37
CA THR A 17 -55.12 19.62 -24.10
C THR A 17 -54.06 20.66 -23.73
N ALA A 18 -53.97 21.67 -24.57
CA ALA A 18 -53.23 22.90 -24.35
C ALA A 18 -54.13 23.92 -23.67
N CYS A 19 -53.62 24.65 -22.68
CA CYS A 19 -54.10 25.99 -22.35
C CYS A 19 -52.91 26.86 -22.01
N GLY A 20 -52.70 27.90 -22.77
CA GLY A 20 -51.68 28.90 -22.57
C GLY A 20 -52.09 29.97 -21.55
N GLN A 21 -51.10 30.62 -20.98
CA GLN A 21 -51.23 31.99 -20.46
C GLN A 21 -49.84 32.66 -20.52
N GLU A 22 -49.78 33.76 -21.25
CA GLU A 22 -48.64 34.67 -21.33
C GLU A 22 -48.53 35.46 -20.01
N GLY A 23 -47.27 35.72 -19.61
CA GLY A 23 -46.96 36.64 -18.53
C GLY A 23 -45.47 37.00 -18.53
N ASP A 24 -45.15 38.21 -19.04
CA ASP A 24 -43.82 38.84 -19.05
C ASP A 24 -43.22 39.01 -17.66
N GLY A 25 -41.86 38.81 -17.53
CA GLY A 25 -41.15 39.19 -16.34
C GLY A 25 -39.67 38.86 -16.45
N ALA A 26 -38.85 39.83 -16.88
CA ALA A 26 -37.40 39.76 -16.91
C ALA A 26 -36.80 39.61 -15.51
N GLY A 27 -35.81 38.72 -15.34
CA GLY A 27 -35.00 38.61 -14.14
C GLY A 27 -33.85 37.62 -14.31
N ALA A 28 -32.69 38.10 -14.81
CA ALA A 28 -31.48 37.34 -14.84
C ALA A 28 -30.97 37.07 -13.40
N ALA A 29 -30.90 35.81 -12.98
CA ALA A 29 -30.10 35.40 -11.85
C ALA A 29 -29.42 34.07 -12.18
N GLY A 30 -28.11 34.12 -12.27
CA GLY A 30 -27.25 32.95 -12.51
C GLY A 30 -27.44 31.90 -11.44
N SER A 31 -27.97 30.75 -11.83
CA SER A 31 -28.02 29.56 -10.98
C SER A 31 -26.73 28.79 -11.14
N GLY A 32 -25.77 29.03 -10.24
CA GLY A 32 -24.67 28.11 -10.01
C GLY A 32 -25.25 26.73 -9.65
N SER A 33 -25.08 25.75 -10.53
CA SER A 33 -25.38 24.35 -10.26
C SER A 33 -24.50 23.84 -9.16
N GLY A 34 -24.82 24.15 -7.91
CA GLY A 34 -24.33 23.42 -6.76
C GLY A 34 -24.92 22.02 -6.79
N ALA A 35 -24.10 21.02 -7.11
CA ALA A 35 -24.47 19.63 -6.94
C ALA A 35 -24.89 19.44 -5.47
N LYS A 36 -26.19 19.26 -5.23
CA LYS A 36 -26.69 18.85 -3.92
C LYS A 36 -26.04 17.51 -3.59
N ALA A 37 -25.17 17.52 -2.56
CA ALA A 37 -24.71 16.31 -1.92
C ALA A 37 -25.96 15.51 -1.50
N SER A 38 -26.14 14.33 -2.11
CA SER A 38 -27.10 13.35 -1.62
C SER A 38 -26.75 13.06 -0.17
N GLY A 39 -27.72 13.14 0.76
CA GLY A 39 -27.53 13.05 2.22
C GLY A 39 -27.03 11.69 2.74
N GLY A 40 -26.21 10.96 2.02
CA GLY A 40 -25.58 9.71 2.40
C GLY A 40 -24.15 9.93 2.93
N ARG A 41 -23.68 8.98 3.74
CA ARG A 41 -22.28 8.98 4.20
C ARG A 41 -21.32 8.89 3.01
N PRO A 42 -20.25 9.69 2.98
CA PRO A 42 -19.26 9.62 1.91
C PRO A 42 -18.62 8.23 1.80
N THR A 43 -18.38 7.77 0.58
CA THR A 43 -17.66 6.52 0.30
C THR A 43 -16.18 6.81 0.12
N VAL A 44 -15.34 6.12 0.89
CA VAL A 44 -13.89 6.12 0.77
C VAL A 44 -13.44 4.75 0.26
N CYS A 45 -12.71 4.72 -0.84
CA CYS A 45 -12.03 3.51 -1.29
C CYS A 45 -10.67 3.40 -0.62
N LEU A 46 -10.34 2.24 -0.05
CA LEU A 46 -8.99 1.88 0.35
C LEU A 46 -8.46 0.85 -0.65
N VAL A 47 -7.49 1.28 -1.47
CA VAL A 47 -6.87 0.43 -2.50
C VAL A 47 -5.47 0.05 -2.00
N MET A 48 -5.31 -1.23 -1.66
CA MET A 48 -4.08 -1.76 -1.06
C MET A 48 -3.30 -2.62 -2.06
N LYS A 49 -2.14 -3.08 -1.63
CA LYS A 49 -1.34 -4.11 -2.29
C LYS A 49 -1.87 -5.51 -1.97
N SER A 50 -1.04 -6.55 -2.07
CA SER A 50 -1.47 -7.94 -1.94
C SER A 50 -2.08 -8.26 -0.57
N LEU A 51 -3.33 -8.75 -0.57
CA LEU A 51 -3.95 -9.31 0.64
C LEU A 51 -3.44 -10.72 0.99
N GLY A 52 -2.55 -11.30 0.17
CA GLY A 52 -1.74 -12.45 0.56
C GLY A 52 -0.66 -12.10 1.59
N ASN A 53 -0.32 -10.82 1.72
CA ASN A 53 0.63 -10.30 2.69
C ASN A 53 -0.10 -9.90 3.99
N GLU A 54 0.29 -10.51 5.10
CA GLU A 54 -0.31 -10.29 6.43
C GLU A 54 -0.28 -8.80 6.85
N TYR A 55 0.74 -8.04 6.43
CA TYR A 55 0.82 -6.61 6.68
C TYR A 55 -0.40 -5.84 6.13
N PHE A 56 -0.84 -6.15 4.89
CA PHE A 56 -2.01 -5.50 4.30
C PHE A 56 -3.33 -6.03 4.85
N GLN A 57 -3.38 -7.27 5.31
CA GLN A 57 -4.55 -7.79 6.05
C GLN A 57 -4.73 -7.01 7.38
N ALA A 58 -3.64 -6.78 8.12
CA ALA A 58 -3.67 -5.99 9.34
C ALA A 58 -4.02 -4.52 9.06
N MET A 59 -3.53 -3.94 7.95
CA MET A 59 -3.88 -2.60 7.49
C MET A 59 -5.37 -2.50 7.18
N GLN A 60 -5.94 -3.45 6.45
CA GLN A 60 -7.38 -3.50 6.14
C GLN A 60 -8.21 -3.55 7.42
N LYS A 61 -7.88 -4.49 8.31
CA LYS A 61 -8.60 -4.63 9.57
C LYS A 61 -8.55 -3.34 10.39
N GLY A 62 -7.39 -2.70 10.48
CA GLY A 62 -7.22 -1.42 11.17
C GLY A 62 -8.09 -0.31 10.57
N ALA A 63 -8.19 -0.25 9.24
CA ALA A 63 -9.07 0.68 8.53
C ALA A 63 -10.56 0.41 8.84
N GLU A 64 -10.98 -0.85 8.78
CA GLU A 64 -12.36 -1.26 9.10
C GLU A 64 -12.74 -0.92 10.54
N ASP A 65 -11.87 -1.24 11.50
CA ASP A 65 -12.07 -0.91 12.92
C ASP A 65 -12.12 0.61 13.14
N HIS A 66 -11.27 1.38 12.43
CA HIS A 66 -11.29 2.84 12.51
C HIS A 66 -12.59 3.43 11.98
N VAL A 67 -13.04 2.97 10.81
CA VAL A 67 -14.30 3.43 10.20
C VAL A 67 -15.52 3.04 11.03
N ALA A 68 -15.52 1.87 11.64
CA ALA A 68 -16.58 1.44 12.55
C ALA A 68 -16.71 2.38 13.76
N ARG A 69 -15.58 2.84 14.32
CA ARG A 69 -15.57 3.83 15.41
C ARG A 69 -16.02 5.21 14.97
N ARG A 70 -15.65 5.62 13.74
CA ARG A 70 -16.05 6.93 13.18
C ARG A 70 -17.54 6.99 12.89
N GLY A 71 -18.09 6.02 12.18
CA GLY A 71 -19.50 5.94 11.80
C GLY A 71 -19.98 6.96 10.75
N ASP A 72 -19.12 7.86 10.27
CA ASP A 72 -19.47 8.99 9.39
C ASP A 72 -19.16 8.75 7.90
N LEU A 73 -18.65 7.57 7.52
CA LEU A 73 -18.32 7.21 6.15
C LEU A 73 -18.61 5.74 5.84
N VAL A 74 -18.55 5.37 4.56
CA VAL A 74 -18.59 3.98 4.08
C VAL A 74 -17.22 3.64 3.52
N LEU A 75 -16.60 2.56 3.99
CA LEU A 75 -15.32 2.06 3.47
C LEU A 75 -15.58 0.99 2.40
N LYS A 76 -14.85 1.08 1.28
CA LYS A 76 -14.70 0.02 0.30
C LYS A 76 -13.22 -0.34 0.21
N ALA A 77 -12.82 -1.42 0.87
CA ALA A 77 -11.46 -1.92 0.84
C ALA A 77 -11.27 -2.93 -0.29
N SER A 78 -10.13 -2.87 -0.97
CA SER A 78 -9.71 -3.82 -1.99
C SER A 78 -8.19 -3.97 -1.99
N GLY A 79 -7.72 -5.14 -2.40
CA GLY A 79 -6.31 -5.43 -2.62
C GLY A 79 -6.11 -6.17 -3.94
N ILE A 80 -4.86 -6.43 -4.28
CA ILE A 80 -4.42 -7.13 -5.49
C ILE A 80 -3.98 -8.56 -5.15
N GLN A 81 -3.81 -9.41 -6.17
CA GLN A 81 -3.52 -10.85 -5.98
C GLN A 81 -2.09 -11.09 -5.48
N ASN A 82 -1.13 -10.35 -6.04
CA ASN A 82 0.28 -10.40 -5.66
C ASN A 82 0.87 -8.99 -5.72
N GLU A 83 2.09 -8.83 -5.20
CA GLU A 83 2.73 -7.52 -5.03
C GLU A 83 3.12 -6.82 -6.35
N THR A 84 3.01 -7.52 -7.49
CA THR A 84 3.34 -7.00 -8.83
C THR A 84 2.13 -6.84 -9.75
N ASP A 85 0.90 -7.10 -9.27
CA ASP A 85 -0.35 -6.97 -10.03
C ASP A 85 -0.77 -5.49 -10.17
N ILE A 86 0.00 -4.74 -10.95
CA ILE A 86 -0.24 -3.31 -11.19
C ILE A 86 -1.55 -3.10 -11.93
N ASP A 87 -1.87 -3.94 -12.91
CA ASP A 87 -3.10 -3.84 -13.71
C ASP A 87 -4.34 -4.05 -12.83
N GLY A 88 -4.30 -5.01 -11.91
CA GLY A 88 -5.35 -5.21 -10.93
C GLY A 88 -5.55 -3.98 -10.05
N GLN A 89 -4.47 -3.32 -9.63
CA GLN A 89 -4.57 -2.10 -8.84
C GLN A 89 -5.13 -0.91 -9.65
N VAL A 90 -4.74 -0.78 -10.91
CA VAL A 90 -5.33 0.22 -11.83
C VAL A 90 -6.83 -0.03 -12.01
N ALA A 91 -7.24 -1.30 -12.16
CA ALA A 91 -8.66 -1.67 -12.25
C ALA A 91 -9.44 -1.31 -10.97
N ALA A 92 -8.84 -1.52 -9.79
CA ALA A 92 -9.43 -1.13 -8.50
C ALA A 92 -9.64 0.40 -8.41
N VAL A 93 -8.65 1.21 -8.81
CA VAL A 93 -8.79 2.68 -8.89
C VAL A 93 -9.91 3.08 -9.85
N ASN A 94 -9.97 2.48 -11.05
CA ASN A 94 -11.04 2.76 -12.02
C ASN A 94 -12.43 2.37 -11.49
N SER A 95 -12.54 1.28 -10.72
CA SER A 95 -13.78 0.87 -10.05
C SER A 95 -14.25 1.92 -9.04
N CYS A 96 -13.31 2.53 -8.29
CA CYS A 96 -13.63 3.64 -7.38
C CYS A 96 -14.13 4.89 -8.12
N ILE A 97 -13.55 5.19 -9.29
CA ILE A 97 -14.00 6.29 -10.14
C ILE A 97 -15.43 6.02 -10.64
N THR A 98 -15.68 4.82 -11.17
CA THR A 98 -17.01 4.41 -11.67
C THR A 98 -18.06 4.42 -10.56
N ALA A 99 -17.68 4.02 -9.35
CA ALA A 99 -18.54 4.06 -8.15
C ALA A 99 -18.75 5.47 -7.59
N GLN A 100 -18.16 6.50 -8.19
CA GLN A 100 -18.23 7.90 -7.74
C GLN A 100 -17.86 8.06 -6.26
N ALA A 101 -16.81 7.37 -5.82
CA ALA A 101 -16.28 7.49 -4.47
C ALA A 101 -15.90 8.96 -4.19
N GLN A 102 -16.05 9.41 -2.96
CA GLN A 102 -15.66 10.77 -2.56
C GLN A 102 -14.16 10.87 -2.32
N ALA A 103 -13.52 9.76 -1.93
CA ALA A 103 -12.07 9.71 -1.79
C ALA A 103 -11.49 8.32 -2.11
N ILE A 104 -10.21 8.31 -2.47
CA ILE A 104 -9.38 7.13 -2.62
C ILE A 104 -8.17 7.28 -1.70
N VAL A 105 -7.94 6.29 -0.84
CA VAL A 105 -6.73 6.09 -0.06
C VAL A 105 -5.98 4.93 -0.69
N VAL A 106 -4.74 5.13 -1.16
CA VAL A 106 -4.02 4.14 -1.96
C VAL A 106 -2.62 3.86 -1.45
N ALA A 107 -2.28 2.58 -1.28
CA ALA A 107 -0.93 2.06 -1.11
C ALA A 107 -0.44 1.51 -2.46
N PRO A 108 0.31 2.26 -3.29
CA PRO A 108 0.62 1.87 -4.65
C PRO A 108 1.62 0.71 -4.72
N ALA A 109 1.39 -0.24 -5.63
CA ALA A 109 2.33 -1.31 -5.95
C ALA A 109 3.54 -0.78 -6.74
N ASP A 110 3.32 0.27 -7.54
CA ASP A 110 4.34 0.98 -8.30
C ASP A 110 4.16 2.50 -8.15
N SER A 111 5.25 3.20 -7.85
CA SER A 111 5.22 4.62 -7.52
C SER A 111 4.91 5.54 -8.72
N ARG A 112 5.10 5.06 -9.96
CA ARG A 112 4.86 5.84 -11.20
C ARG A 112 3.62 5.39 -11.95
N ALA A 113 3.40 4.08 -12.06
CA ALA A 113 2.31 3.51 -12.84
C ALA A 113 0.93 3.97 -12.34
N LEU A 114 0.78 4.21 -11.04
CA LEU A 114 -0.49 4.64 -10.44
C LEU A 114 -0.76 6.15 -10.60
N VAL A 115 0.22 6.97 -10.98
CA VAL A 115 0.02 8.44 -11.11
C VAL A 115 -1.04 8.79 -12.14
N ALA A 116 -1.02 8.16 -13.31
CA ALA A 116 -2.00 8.46 -14.38
C ALA A 116 -3.44 8.05 -14.00
N PRO A 117 -3.73 6.84 -13.50
CA PRO A 117 -5.08 6.49 -13.03
C PRO A 117 -5.56 7.38 -11.87
N LEU A 118 -4.68 7.73 -10.92
CA LEU A 118 -5.03 8.65 -9.82
C LEU A 118 -5.31 10.07 -10.34
N GLY A 119 -4.59 10.52 -11.37
CA GLY A 119 -4.87 11.77 -12.05
C GLY A 119 -6.27 11.81 -12.70
N ARG A 120 -6.76 10.67 -13.21
CA ARG A 120 -8.16 10.56 -13.67
C ARG A 120 -9.16 10.69 -12.51
N ALA A 121 -8.86 10.07 -11.37
CA ALA A 121 -9.68 10.20 -10.16
C ALA A 121 -9.78 11.66 -9.69
N VAL A 122 -8.62 12.36 -9.61
CA VAL A 122 -8.57 13.79 -9.24
C VAL A 122 -9.37 14.65 -10.21
N LYS A 123 -9.25 14.42 -11.52
CA LYS A 123 -10.03 15.12 -12.55
C LYS A 123 -11.54 14.85 -12.45
N ALA A 124 -11.94 13.69 -11.96
CA ALA A 124 -13.32 13.36 -11.65
C ALA A 124 -13.82 13.97 -10.31
N GLY A 125 -13.01 14.78 -9.63
CA GLY A 125 -13.35 15.42 -8.36
C GLY A 125 -13.13 14.58 -7.11
N ILE A 126 -12.58 13.36 -7.26
CA ILE A 126 -12.31 12.44 -6.16
C ILE A 126 -11.06 12.91 -5.40
N LYS A 127 -11.11 12.94 -4.08
CA LYS A 127 -9.97 13.26 -3.24
C LYS A 127 -9.04 12.04 -3.16
N VAL A 128 -7.73 12.25 -3.27
CA VAL A 128 -6.75 11.16 -3.25
C VAL A 128 -5.75 11.40 -2.14
N VAL A 129 -5.50 10.35 -1.34
CA VAL A 129 -4.42 10.30 -0.33
C VAL A 129 -3.57 9.07 -0.61
N ASN A 130 -2.27 9.27 -0.68
CA ASN A 130 -1.29 8.20 -0.84
C ASN A 130 -0.81 7.71 0.52
N ILE A 131 -0.75 6.40 0.73
CA ILE A 131 -0.23 5.82 1.98
C ILE A 131 0.87 4.79 1.69
N ASP A 132 1.66 4.43 2.70
CA ASP A 132 2.65 3.33 2.73
C ASP A 132 3.81 3.49 1.72
N VAL A 133 3.54 3.48 0.44
CA VAL A 133 4.53 3.64 -0.64
C VAL A 133 4.34 4.99 -1.29
N LYS A 134 5.35 5.87 -1.21
CA LYS A 134 5.26 7.21 -1.79
C LYS A 134 5.18 7.15 -3.31
N LEU A 135 4.25 7.90 -3.90
CA LEU A 135 4.21 8.16 -5.34
C LEU A 135 5.44 8.98 -5.77
N ASP A 136 5.89 8.78 -7.00
CA ASP A 136 7.07 9.47 -7.54
C ASP A 136 6.81 10.99 -7.70
N ASP A 137 7.59 11.80 -6.98
CA ASP A 137 7.44 13.25 -6.97
C ASP A 137 7.58 13.87 -8.37
N GLY A 138 8.49 13.32 -9.21
CA GLY A 138 8.71 13.80 -10.58
C GLY A 138 7.49 13.51 -11.48
N ALA A 139 6.92 12.31 -11.36
CA ALA A 139 5.71 11.93 -12.10
C ALA A 139 4.48 12.75 -11.64
N LEU A 140 4.32 12.95 -10.33
CA LEU A 140 3.27 13.82 -9.78
C LEU A 140 3.41 15.26 -10.32
N LYS A 141 4.61 15.82 -10.28
CA LYS A 141 4.90 17.17 -10.80
C LYS A 141 4.58 17.27 -12.30
N THR A 142 4.99 16.28 -13.09
CA THR A 142 4.71 16.24 -14.54
C THR A 142 3.21 16.15 -14.82
N ALA A 143 2.46 15.43 -13.99
CA ALA A 143 1.01 15.30 -14.10
C ALA A 143 0.23 16.50 -13.51
N GLY A 144 0.90 17.46 -12.86
CA GLY A 144 0.28 18.59 -12.19
C GLY A 144 -0.57 18.18 -10.98
N LEU A 145 -0.17 17.12 -10.27
CA LEU A 145 -0.88 16.57 -9.14
C LEU A 145 -0.16 16.90 -7.82
N ASP A 146 -0.96 17.28 -6.82
CA ASP A 146 -0.54 17.42 -5.43
C ASP A 146 -1.33 16.42 -4.58
N ILE A 147 -0.71 15.27 -4.32
CA ILE A 147 -1.32 14.17 -3.57
C ILE A 147 -0.58 14.03 -2.24
N PRO A 148 -1.26 14.23 -1.10
CA PRO A 148 -0.65 14.10 0.23
C PRO A 148 -0.22 12.67 0.50
N PHE A 149 0.84 12.50 1.30
CA PHE A 149 1.40 11.21 1.67
C PHE A 149 1.28 10.96 3.18
N VAL A 150 0.89 9.76 3.55
CA VAL A 150 0.91 9.25 4.93
C VAL A 150 1.78 7.99 4.96
N GLY A 151 2.87 8.03 5.68
CA GLY A 151 3.77 6.87 5.75
C GLY A 151 5.08 7.15 6.49
N PRO A 152 5.88 6.09 6.71
CA PRO A 152 7.09 6.15 7.51
C PRO A 152 8.28 6.75 6.72
N ASP A 153 9.34 7.00 7.47
CA ASP A 153 10.68 7.15 6.92
C ASP A 153 11.30 5.75 6.71
N ASN A 154 11.14 5.25 5.50
CA ASN A 154 11.62 3.90 5.14
C ASN A 154 13.15 3.77 5.19
N THR A 155 13.88 4.84 4.87
CA THR A 155 15.35 4.83 4.93
C THR A 155 15.81 4.70 6.37
N GLU A 156 15.22 5.47 7.27
CA GLU A 156 15.53 5.42 8.69
C GLU A 156 15.15 4.07 9.31
N GLY A 157 13.95 3.55 9.01
CA GLY A 157 13.54 2.25 9.54
C GLY A 157 14.47 1.11 9.11
N ALA A 158 14.84 1.04 7.83
CA ALA A 158 15.78 0.05 7.34
C ALA A 158 17.18 0.23 7.94
N ARG A 159 17.61 1.47 8.16
CA ARG A 159 18.87 1.76 8.86
C ARG A 159 18.85 1.16 10.27
N LEU A 160 17.78 1.35 11.03
CA LEU A 160 17.66 0.82 12.39
C LEU A 160 17.76 -0.71 12.44
N SER A 161 17.02 -1.45 11.62
CA SER A 161 17.10 -2.92 11.61
C SER A 161 18.43 -3.42 11.05
N GLY A 162 18.99 -2.73 10.05
CA GLY A 162 20.32 -3.03 9.52
C GLY A 162 21.43 -2.83 10.54
N GLU A 163 21.39 -1.78 11.35
CA GLU A 163 22.35 -1.55 12.45
C GLU A 163 22.23 -2.61 13.55
N ALA A 164 20.99 -3.05 13.86
CA ALA A 164 20.78 -4.15 14.79
C ALA A 164 21.45 -5.44 14.30
N LEU A 165 21.33 -5.75 12.99
CA LEU A 165 22.03 -6.88 12.38
C LEU A 165 23.56 -6.70 12.46
N GLY A 166 24.05 -5.51 12.10
CA GLY A 166 25.48 -5.20 12.16
C GLY A 166 26.05 -5.36 13.57
N LYS A 167 25.33 -4.89 14.58
CA LYS A 167 25.70 -5.07 16.00
C LYS A 167 25.74 -6.55 16.40
N SER A 168 24.85 -7.36 15.87
CA SER A 168 24.80 -8.80 16.16
C SER A 168 25.92 -9.59 15.50
N LEU A 169 26.35 -9.20 14.30
CA LEU A 169 27.35 -9.92 13.50
C LEU A 169 28.79 -9.44 13.75
N GLY A 170 28.95 -8.15 14.00
CA GLY A 170 30.25 -7.48 14.09
C GLY A 170 30.83 -7.08 12.72
N PRO A 171 31.90 -6.24 12.73
CA PRO A 171 32.52 -5.74 11.51
C PRO A 171 33.18 -6.87 10.70
N GLY A 172 33.22 -6.68 9.37
CA GLY A 172 33.76 -7.66 8.41
C GLY A 172 32.78 -8.75 8.01
N ALA A 173 31.62 -8.87 8.69
CA ALA A 173 30.63 -9.86 8.32
C ALA A 173 30.06 -9.61 6.91
N LYS A 174 29.84 -10.71 6.17
CA LYS A 174 29.30 -10.69 4.81
C LYS A 174 27.79 -10.83 4.84
N VAL A 175 27.10 -9.92 4.18
CA VAL A 175 25.64 -9.87 4.14
C VAL A 175 25.11 -9.73 2.73
N VAL A 176 23.85 -10.07 2.53
CA VAL A 176 23.10 -9.86 1.28
C VAL A 176 21.86 -9.01 1.55
N ILE A 177 21.37 -8.31 0.51
CA ILE A 177 20.13 -7.51 0.61
C ILE A 177 19.05 -8.14 -0.25
N LEU A 178 17.92 -8.50 0.36
CA LEU A 178 16.68 -8.86 -0.32
C LEU A 178 15.85 -7.59 -0.56
N GLU A 179 15.79 -7.19 -1.81
CA GLU A 179 15.07 -5.99 -2.22
C GLU A 179 13.59 -6.29 -2.47
N GLY A 180 12.75 -5.28 -2.27
CA GLY A 180 11.36 -5.33 -2.70
C GLY A 180 11.20 -5.07 -4.19
N ASN A 181 9.96 -4.71 -4.62
CA ASN A 181 9.67 -4.36 -6.01
C ASN A 181 10.46 -3.09 -6.42
N PRO A 182 11.29 -3.15 -7.48
CA PRO A 182 12.10 -2.02 -7.92
C PRO A 182 11.29 -0.77 -8.33
N GLY A 183 10.03 -0.94 -8.75
CA GLY A 183 9.12 0.16 -9.09
C GLY A 183 8.55 0.90 -7.88
N ALA A 184 8.74 0.38 -6.66
CA ALA A 184 8.22 0.95 -5.44
C ALA A 184 9.29 1.79 -4.72
N ALA A 185 8.97 3.06 -4.40
CA ALA A 185 9.90 3.98 -3.76
C ALA A 185 10.43 3.47 -2.41
N ASN A 186 9.58 2.81 -1.61
CA ASN A 186 9.99 2.24 -0.33
C ASN A 186 11.03 1.11 -0.46
N ALA A 187 11.02 0.34 -1.57
CA ALA A 187 12.04 -0.68 -1.82
C ALA A 187 13.42 -0.03 -1.98
N GLN A 188 13.50 1.05 -2.77
CA GLN A 188 14.73 1.81 -2.98
C GLN A 188 15.20 2.50 -1.69
N GLN A 189 14.27 3.06 -0.91
CA GLN A 189 14.56 3.71 0.36
C GLN A 189 15.08 2.71 1.41
N ARG A 190 14.45 1.53 1.54
CA ARG A 190 14.90 0.48 2.46
C ARG A 190 16.26 -0.08 2.05
N LYS A 191 16.50 -0.31 0.76
CA LYS A 191 17.84 -0.66 0.25
C LYS A 191 18.89 0.38 0.67
N ALA A 192 18.64 1.66 0.42
CA ALA A 192 19.56 2.73 0.79
C ALA A 192 19.83 2.79 2.30
N GLY A 193 18.80 2.55 3.13
CA GLY A 193 18.93 2.45 4.58
C GLY A 193 19.81 1.27 5.02
N PHE A 194 19.62 0.10 4.42
CA PHE A 194 20.45 -1.09 4.67
C PHE A 194 21.90 -0.90 4.25
N GLU A 195 22.13 -0.30 3.07
CA GLU A 195 23.48 0.02 2.62
C GLU A 195 24.18 1.03 3.55
N ALA A 196 23.45 2.02 4.05
CA ALA A 196 23.98 2.96 5.04
C ALA A 196 24.34 2.27 6.36
N ALA A 197 23.44 1.40 6.86
CA ALA A 197 23.70 0.60 8.07
C ALA A 197 24.90 -0.34 7.89
N ALA A 198 25.00 -1.00 6.73
CA ALA A 198 26.13 -1.88 6.43
C ALA A 198 27.46 -1.13 6.44
N ARG A 199 27.51 0.06 5.81
CA ARG A 199 28.71 0.91 5.85
C ARG A 199 29.08 1.31 7.27
N THR A 200 28.11 1.76 8.06
CA THR A 200 28.35 2.19 9.45
C THR A 200 28.84 1.06 10.34
N ALA A 201 28.29 -0.15 10.18
CA ALA A 201 28.65 -1.32 10.95
C ALA A 201 29.89 -2.07 10.41
N GLY A 202 30.47 -1.62 9.31
CA GLY A 202 31.63 -2.29 8.67
C GLY A 202 31.27 -3.64 8.05
N LEU A 203 30.01 -3.86 7.65
CA LEU A 203 29.58 -5.07 6.95
C LEU A 203 29.96 -5.00 5.46
N THR A 204 30.17 -6.16 4.84
CA THR A 204 30.39 -6.28 3.41
C THR A 204 29.11 -6.81 2.73
N VAL A 205 28.45 -5.98 1.93
CA VAL A 205 27.34 -6.42 1.08
C VAL A 205 27.92 -7.14 -0.14
N VAL A 206 27.68 -8.46 -0.24
CA VAL A 206 28.23 -9.31 -1.32
C VAL A 206 27.31 -9.47 -2.50
N ASP A 207 26.00 -9.37 -2.29
CA ASP A 207 25.00 -9.38 -3.38
C ASP A 207 23.70 -8.66 -2.93
N SER A 208 22.89 -8.22 -3.90
CA SER A 208 21.62 -7.58 -3.67
C SER A 208 20.66 -7.94 -4.80
N LYS A 209 19.50 -8.54 -4.48
CA LYS A 209 18.50 -8.99 -5.47
C LYS A 209 17.08 -8.74 -4.99
N THR A 210 16.21 -8.45 -5.93
CA THR A 210 14.77 -8.38 -5.65
C THR A 210 14.18 -9.77 -5.46
N ALA A 211 13.21 -9.85 -4.56
CA ALA A 211 12.27 -10.95 -4.43
C ALA A 211 10.82 -10.41 -4.40
N HIS A 212 10.61 -9.22 -4.95
CA HIS A 212 9.33 -8.56 -5.23
C HIS A 212 8.33 -8.56 -4.06
N TRP A 213 8.82 -8.55 -2.81
CA TRP A 213 8.06 -8.66 -1.56
C TRP A 213 7.51 -10.06 -1.26
N GLU A 214 7.79 -11.07 -2.12
CA GLU A 214 7.18 -12.39 -2.09
C GLU A 214 8.01 -13.42 -1.31
N THR A 215 7.33 -14.22 -0.49
CA THR A 215 7.97 -15.23 0.37
C THR A 215 8.68 -16.34 -0.44
N ASP A 216 8.02 -16.85 -1.49
CA ASP A 216 8.54 -17.98 -2.26
C ASP A 216 9.71 -17.58 -3.17
N GLU A 217 9.68 -16.35 -3.71
CA GLU A 217 10.82 -15.80 -4.45
C GLU A 217 12.01 -15.60 -3.51
N ALA A 218 11.78 -15.04 -2.31
CA ALA A 218 12.82 -14.87 -1.30
C ALA A 218 13.44 -16.20 -0.87
N TYR A 219 12.62 -17.24 -0.67
CA TYR A 219 13.13 -18.60 -0.40
C TYR A 219 14.09 -19.07 -1.49
N THR A 220 13.71 -18.87 -2.76
CA THR A 220 14.53 -19.28 -3.92
C THR A 220 15.82 -18.46 -4.00
N VAL A 221 15.75 -17.15 -3.88
CA VAL A 221 16.91 -16.24 -3.95
C VAL A 221 17.90 -16.54 -2.84
N VAL A 222 17.44 -16.68 -1.59
CA VAL A 222 18.31 -16.98 -0.44
C VAL A 222 18.88 -18.40 -0.55
N GLY A 223 18.08 -19.38 -0.98
CA GLY A 223 18.57 -20.75 -1.21
C GLY A 223 19.73 -20.81 -2.22
N ASN A 224 19.63 -20.00 -3.28
CA ASN A 224 20.72 -19.86 -4.26
C ASN A 224 21.94 -19.17 -3.64
N TRP A 225 21.77 -18.08 -2.87
CA TRP A 225 22.86 -17.40 -2.19
C TRP A 225 23.60 -18.30 -1.19
N LEU A 226 22.89 -19.10 -0.42
CA LEU A 226 23.51 -20.06 0.50
C LEU A 226 24.38 -21.13 -0.21
N THR A 227 24.21 -21.27 -1.51
CA THR A 227 25.03 -22.17 -2.35
C THR A 227 26.19 -21.42 -3.02
N THR A 228 25.93 -20.24 -3.57
CA THR A 228 26.91 -19.44 -4.34
C THR A 228 27.79 -18.57 -3.45
N HIS A 229 27.30 -18.21 -2.25
CA HIS A 229 27.97 -17.39 -1.25
C HIS A 229 27.91 -18.08 0.12
N PRO A 230 28.54 -19.24 0.29
CA PRO A 230 28.47 -20.01 1.57
C PRO A 230 29.03 -19.25 2.76
N GLU A 231 29.74 -18.16 2.53
CA GLU A 231 30.34 -17.28 3.53
C GLU A 231 29.38 -16.22 4.10
N ILE A 232 28.15 -16.07 3.59
CA ILE A 232 27.22 -15.08 4.12
C ILE A 232 26.82 -15.39 5.56
N GLN A 233 26.72 -14.35 6.35
CA GLN A 233 26.39 -14.40 7.78
C GLN A 233 25.07 -13.69 8.08
N GLY A 234 24.58 -12.84 7.15
CA GLY A 234 23.34 -12.12 7.34
C GLY A 234 22.56 -11.83 6.09
N VAL A 235 21.25 -11.64 6.26
CA VAL A 235 20.29 -11.20 5.24
C VAL A 235 19.57 -9.96 5.75
N LEU A 236 19.60 -8.88 4.97
CA LEU A 236 18.84 -7.67 5.16
C LEU A 236 17.60 -7.76 4.26
N ALA A 237 16.45 -8.12 4.81
CA ALA A 237 15.23 -8.33 4.06
C ALA A 237 14.34 -7.08 4.12
N SER A 238 13.93 -6.57 2.97
CA SER A 238 13.16 -5.33 2.91
C SER A 238 11.73 -5.45 3.44
N ASN A 239 11.20 -6.67 3.68
CA ASN A 239 9.98 -6.89 4.45
C ASN A 239 9.98 -8.27 5.15
N ASP A 240 9.04 -8.47 6.07
CA ASP A 240 8.90 -9.70 6.84
C ASP A 240 8.44 -10.91 6.01
N SER A 241 7.62 -10.70 4.96
CA SER A 241 7.22 -11.79 4.05
C SER A 241 8.45 -12.42 3.39
N MET A 242 9.38 -11.59 2.89
CA MET A 242 10.64 -12.08 2.34
C MET A 242 11.56 -12.64 3.43
N ALA A 243 11.56 -12.06 4.63
CA ALA A 243 12.31 -12.60 5.76
C ALA A 243 11.84 -14.00 6.16
N LEU A 244 10.55 -14.29 6.13
CA LEU A 244 10.01 -15.65 6.32
C LEU A 244 10.53 -16.63 5.26
N GLY A 245 10.59 -16.21 4.00
CA GLY A 245 11.23 -16.99 2.93
C GLY A 245 12.71 -17.25 3.20
N ALA A 246 13.44 -16.21 3.63
CA ALA A 246 14.85 -16.32 4.01
C ALA A 246 15.08 -17.29 5.19
N VAL A 247 14.26 -17.19 6.25
CA VAL A 247 14.29 -18.10 7.39
C VAL A 247 14.10 -19.55 6.93
N LYS A 248 13.08 -19.82 6.11
CA LYS A 248 12.81 -21.16 5.58
C LYS A 248 13.99 -21.70 4.77
N ALA A 249 14.62 -20.88 3.93
CA ALA A 249 15.79 -21.27 3.12
C ALA A 249 17.01 -21.61 4.01
N VAL A 250 17.28 -20.78 5.04
CA VAL A 250 18.34 -21.02 6.00
C VAL A 250 18.08 -22.32 6.77
N GLN A 251 16.86 -22.53 7.26
CA GLN A 251 16.50 -23.75 7.99
C GLN A 251 16.59 -25.01 7.13
N ALA A 252 16.19 -24.94 5.87
CA ALA A 252 16.30 -26.05 4.94
C ALA A 252 17.74 -26.45 4.66
N LYS A 253 18.65 -25.48 4.59
CA LYS A 253 20.07 -25.70 4.27
C LYS A 253 20.96 -26.00 5.51
N GLN A 254 20.66 -25.38 6.63
CA GLN A 254 21.51 -25.36 7.84
C GLN A 254 20.82 -25.93 9.10
N GLY A 255 19.58 -26.37 9.01
CA GLY A 255 18.75 -26.80 10.14
C GLY A 255 18.15 -25.64 10.93
N LYS A 256 17.33 -25.94 11.94
CA LYS A 256 16.56 -24.95 12.72
C LYS A 256 17.41 -23.86 13.39
N GLN A 257 18.65 -24.15 13.70
CA GLN A 257 19.61 -23.26 14.35
C GLN A 257 20.63 -22.69 13.33
N GLY A 258 20.16 -22.34 12.14
CA GLY A 258 21.02 -21.79 11.08
C GLY A 258 21.87 -20.60 11.57
N LYS A 259 23.09 -20.50 11.03
CA LYS A 259 24.07 -19.48 11.46
C LYS A 259 23.80 -18.10 10.82
N VAL A 260 23.04 -18.06 9.73
CA VAL A 260 22.72 -16.81 9.03
C VAL A 260 21.64 -16.08 9.81
N LYS A 261 21.92 -14.84 10.19
CA LYS A 261 21.00 -13.95 10.90
C LYS A 261 20.24 -13.07 9.92
N ILE A 262 19.03 -12.65 10.29
CA ILE A 262 18.15 -11.88 9.42
C ILE A 262 17.72 -10.62 10.15
N ALA A 263 17.62 -9.49 9.44
CA ALA A 263 16.90 -8.31 9.90
C ALA A 263 15.85 -7.95 8.84
N SER A 264 14.72 -7.38 9.29
CA SER A 264 13.58 -7.18 8.41
C SER A 264 12.75 -5.94 8.75
N PHE A 265 11.53 -5.86 8.21
CA PHE A 265 10.65 -4.71 8.31
C PHE A 265 9.19 -5.20 8.28
N ASP A 266 8.26 -4.61 9.05
CA ASP A 266 6.80 -4.69 9.13
C ASP A 266 6.28 -5.16 10.49
N ASN A 267 7.03 -6.01 11.24
CA ASN A 267 6.60 -6.61 12.51
C ASN A 267 5.28 -7.40 12.39
N ILE A 268 5.11 -8.17 11.29
CA ILE A 268 3.94 -9.05 11.15
C ILE A 268 3.92 -10.15 12.22
N GLU A 269 2.74 -10.70 12.49
CA GLU A 269 2.60 -11.68 13.58
C GLU A 269 3.43 -12.95 13.33
N ALA A 270 3.48 -13.40 12.07
CA ALA A 270 4.22 -14.59 11.65
C ALA A 270 5.75 -14.48 11.83
N ILE A 271 6.35 -13.28 11.86
CA ILE A 271 7.80 -13.11 12.05
C ILE A 271 8.23 -13.18 13.53
N ARG A 272 7.33 -12.83 14.47
CA ARG A 272 7.63 -12.68 15.89
C ARG A 272 8.24 -13.91 16.56
N PRO A 273 7.83 -15.15 16.25
CA PRO A 273 8.50 -16.35 16.78
C PRO A 273 9.99 -16.41 16.42
N TYR A 274 10.37 -15.96 15.22
CA TYR A 274 11.75 -15.93 14.74
C TYR A 274 12.56 -14.75 15.29
N VAL A 275 11.87 -13.68 15.68
CA VAL A 275 12.51 -12.60 16.47
C VAL A 275 12.79 -13.09 17.88
N LYS A 276 11.84 -13.81 18.52
CA LYS A 276 12.02 -14.38 19.86
C LYS A 276 13.15 -15.41 19.94
N ASP A 277 13.29 -16.28 18.94
CA ASP A 277 14.36 -17.31 18.92
C ASP A 277 15.72 -16.77 18.40
N GLY A 278 15.77 -15.51 17.94
CA GLY A 278 16.98 -14.83 17.47
C GLY A 278 17.43 -15.24 16.07
N SER A 279 16.63 -15.97 15.29
CA SER A 279 16.86 -16.22 13.86
C SER A 279 16.69 -14.90 13.07
N VAL A 280 15.70 -14.11 13.46
CA VAL A 280 15.53 -12.70 13.04
C VAL A 280 15.98 -11.82 14.20
N VAL A 281 17.01 -11.01 13.98
CA VAL A 281 17.62 -10.16 15.02
C VAL A 281 16.70 -9.01 15.39
N ALA A 282 16.05 -8.45 14.38
CA ALA A 282 15.12 -7.33 14.53
C ALA A 282 14.21 -7.21 13.32
N THR A 283 13.04 -6.66 13.55
CA THR A 283 12.14 -6.11 12.53
C THR A 283 11.74 -4.69 12.89
N VAL A 284 11.15 -3.93 11.98
CA VAL A 284 10.66 -2.58 12.25
C VAL A 284 9.15 -2.54 12.11
N ASP A 285 8.46 -2.18 13.19
CA ASP A 285 7.03 -1.87 13.12
C ASP A 285 6.84 -0.49 12.50
N GLN A 286 6.08 -0.43 11.43
CA GLN A 286 5.69 0.81 10.74
C GLN A 286 4.21 1.17 10.92
N TYR A 287 3.48 0.43 11.75
CA TYR A 287 2.10 0.69 12.13
C TYR A 287 1.12 0.81 10.94
N GLY A 288 1.05 -0.21 10.09
CA GLY A 288 0.21 -0.21 8.87
C GLY A 288 -1.27 0.10 9.13
N ALA A 289 -1.85 -0.43 10.20
CA ALA A 289 -3.21 -0.12 10.62
C ALA A 289 -3.41 1.39 10.90
N GLN A 290 -2.42 2.04 11.53
CA GLN A 290 -2.47 3.48 11.81
C GLN A 290 -2.29 4.29 10.52
N GLN A 291 -1.43 3.84 9.59
CA GLN A 291 -1.28 4.52 8.29
C GLN A 291 -2.60 4.57 7.52
N ALA A 292 -3.37 3.47 7.52
CA ALA A 292 -4.68 3.46 6.89
C ALA A 292 -5.68 4.38 7.60
N ALA A 293 -5.69 4.39 8.93
CA ALA A 293 -6.54 5.27 9.73
C ALA A 293 -6.22 6.75 9.46
N ASP A 294 -4.95 7.13 9.52
CA ASP A 294 -4.50 8.50 9.25
C ASP A 294 -4.79 8.90 7.79
N GLY A 295 -4.59 7.98 6.84
CA GLY A 295 -4.91 8.20 5.42
C GLY A 295 -6.41 8.47 5.20
N ILE A 296 -7.28 7.72 5.88
CA ILE A 296 -8.73 7.92 5.86
C ILE A 296 -9.09 9.28 6.49
N ASP A 297 -8.45 9.66 7.58
CA ASP A 297 -8.70 10.94 8.25
C ASP A 297 -8.28 12.13 7.36
N GLU A 298 -7.12 12.06 6.71
CA GLU A 298 -6.68 13.08 5.74
C GLU A 298 -7.60 13.13 4.51
N ALA A 299 -8.07 11.98 4.03
CA ALA A 299 -9.04 11.92 2.94
C ALA A 299 -10.38 12.58 3.32
N MET A 300 -10.86 12.34 4.53
CA MET A 300 -12.10 12.95 5.03
C MET A 300 -11.97 14.46 5.28
N LYS A 301 -10.78 14.96 5.68
CA LYS A 301 -10.48 16.40 5.70
C LYS A 301 -10.64 17.00 4.30
N ALA A 302 -10.00 16.36 3.29
CA ALA A 302 -10.10 16.80 1.89
C ALA A 302 -11.54 16.81 1.37
N VAL A 303 -12.35 15.79 1.72
CA VAL A 303 -13.77 15.71 1.36
C VAL A 303 -14.57 16.87 1.95
N LYS A 304 -14.23 17.31 3.17
CA LYS A 304 -14.84 18.49 3.84
C LYS A 304 -14.32 19.83 3.32
N GLY A 305 -13.36 19.82 2.38
CA GLY A 305 -12.75 21.04 1.84
C GLY A 305 -11.61 21.60 2.68
N GLU A 306 -11.16 20.87 3.69
CA GLU A 306 -9.98 21.20 4.48
C GLU A 306 -8.72 20.77 3.73
N LYS A 307 -7.59 21.44 3.98
CA LYS A 307 -6.31 21.09 3.35
C LYS A 307 -5.64 19.95 4.11
N PRO A 308 -5.38 18.77 3.49
CA PRO A 308 -4.58 17.71 4.11
C PRO A 308 -3.12 18.15 4.33
N GLN A 309 -2.43 17.48 5.26
CA GLN A 309 -0.99 17.64 5.41
C GLN A 309 -0.27 17.01 4.21
N SER A 310 0.76 17.69 3.70
CA SER A 310 1.55 17.17 2.55
C SER A 310 2.25 15.85 2.86
N TRP A 311 2.73 15.68 4.08
CA TRP A 311 3.27 14.43 4.62
C TRP A 311 2.91 14.27 6.11
N VAL A 312 2.13 13.23 6.40
CA VAL A 312 1.93 12.72 7.75
C VAL A 312 2.98 11.64 7.99
N LYS A 313 4.07 12.01 8.67
CA LYS A 313 5.14 11.06 8.99
C LYS A 313 4.69 10.13 10.11
N THR A 314 4.49 8.84 9.79
CA THR A 314 4.07 7.85 10.78
C THR A 314 5.24 7.38 11.63
N LYS A 315 4.93 6.88 12.82
CA LYS A 315 5.90 6.31 13.75
C LYS A 315 6.54 5.04 13.16
N ILE A 316 7.79 4.80 13.51
CA ILE A 316 8.49 3.52 13.34
C ILE A 316 9.07 3.08 14.68
N THR A 317 9.14 1.77 14.91
CA THR A 317 9.74 1.21 16.14
C THR A 317 10.55 -0.02 15.79
N LEU A 318 11.82 -0.05 16.17
CA LEU A 318 12.62 -1.27 16.12
C LEU A 318 12.08 -2.27 17.12
N VAL A 319 11.87 -3.50 16.68
CA VAL A 319 11.36 -4.60 17.51
C VAL A 319 12.40 -5.72 17.54
N THR A 320 12.81 -6.10 18.73
CA THR A 320 13.78 -7.16 19.03
C THR A 320 13.16 -8.22 19.94
N ALA A 321 13.91 -9.28 20.25
CA ALA A 321 13.45 -10.29 21.20
C ALA A 321 13.09 -9.71 22.58
N ALA A 322 13.79 -8.67 23.02
CA ALA A 322 13.52 -8.01 24.31
C ALA A 322 12.15 -7.32 24.36
N ASP A 323 11.61 -6.92 23.24
CA ASP A 323 10.32 -6.20 23.12
C ASP A 323 9.13 -7.16 23.04
N LEU A 324 9.38 -8.44 22.78
CA LEU A 324 8.32 -9.44 22.57
C LEU A 324 8.08 -10.35 23.81
N GLY A 325 8.88 -10.25 24.85
CA GLY A 325 8.67 -10.91 26.14
C GLY A 325 8.99 -12.41 26.11
#